data_e6832598ae0c5eace14796720731d90a
#
_entry.id   e6832598ae0c5eace14796720731d90a
#
_cell.length_a   1.000
_cell.length_b   1.000
_cell.length_c   1.000
_cell.angle_alpha   90.00
_cell.angle_beta   90.00
_cell.angle_gamma   90.00
#
_symmetry.space_group_name_H-M   'P 1'
#
loop_
_entity.id
_entity.type
_entity.pdbx_description
1 polymer ?
#
loop_
_entity_poly.entity_id
_entity_poly.type
_entity_poly.pdbx_seq_one_letter_code
_entity_poly.pdbx_strand_id
1 'polypeptide(L)'
;MIAVPVFWSSDLIRSLAFYTQMLEFELRYPEHRELSLRNGVVDLVSDGAVLQLSIHMGGNPTPSSLNLELDSAEEVDAAFARLTARGLDQSHRLESPVHLAPLDQTWGPREVYINDPDGNCLCLRAWR
;
A
#
# COMPACT_ATOMS: atom_id res chain seq x y z
N MET A 1 10.84 12.52 -15.68
CA MET A 1 9.70 12.80 -14.78
C MET A 1 9.08 11.49 -14.33
N ILE A 2 8.83 11.33 -13.02
CA ILE A 2 8.06 10.21 -12.49
C ILE A 2 6.90 10.76 -11.67
N ALA A 3 5.83 9.97 -11.56
CA ALA A 3 4.71 10.33 -10.70
C ALA A 3 4.97 9.76 -9.30
N VAL A 4 4.73 10.57 -8.26
CA VAL A 4 4.86 10.13 -6.87
C VAL A 4 3.52 10.39 -6.19
N PRO A 5 2.66 9.38 -6.07
CA PRO A 5 1.40 9.53 -5.36
C PRO A 5 1.64 9.81 -3.88
N VAL A 6 0.74 10.59 -3.27
CA VAL A 6 0.84 10.98 -1.87
C VAL A 6 -0.35 10.41 -1.11
N PHE A 7 -0.07 9.64 -0.07
CA PHE A 7 -1.08 9.12 0.84
C PHE A 7 -1.00 9.87 2.17
N TRP A 8 -2.16 10.25 2.69
CA TRP A 8 -2.23 10.83 4.02
C TRP A 8 -1.96 9.77 5.08
N SER A 9 -1.22 10.17 6.11
CA SER A 9 -0.94 9.35 7.28
C SER A 9 -1.28 10.14 8.55
N SER A 10 -2.09 9.56 9.41
CA SER A 10 -2.40 10.16 10.72
C SER A 10 -1.28 9.91 11.74
N ASP A 11 -0.48 8.87 11.51
CA ASP A 11 0.63 8.47 12.37
C ASP A 11 1.73 7.90 11.47
N LEU A 12 2.74 8.71 11.19
CA LEU A 12 3.77 8.37 10.21
C LEU A 12 4.57 7.13 10.61
N ILE A 13 4.85 6.96 11.90
CA ILE A 13 5.60 5.79 12.40
C ILE A 13 4.79 4.51 12.17
N ARG A 14 3.50 4.54 12.46
CA ARG A 14 2.61 3.40 12.23
C ARG A 14 2.50 3.07 10.75
N SER A 15 2.31 4.07 9.91
CA SER A 15 2.23 3.87 8.46
C SER A 15 3.54 3.34 7.90
N LEU A 16 4.66 3.89 8.35
CA LEU A 16 5.99 3.44 7.91
C LEU A 16 6.20 1.97 8.26
N ALA A 17 5.82 1.55 9.47
CA ALA A 17 5.90 0.15 9.87
C ALA A 17 5.06 -0.76 8.96
N PHE A 18 3.85 -0.35 8.62
CA PHE A 18 2.99 -1.10 7.70
C PHE A 18 3.66 -1.28 6.34
N TYR A 19 4.10 -0.18 5.72
CA TYR A 19 4.67 -0.26 4.38
C TYR A 19 5.99 -1.00 4.33
N THR A 20 6.83 -0.90 5.35
CA THR A 20 8.14 -1.56 5.34
C THR A 20 8.06 -3.02 5.81
N GLN A 21 7.23 -3.33 6.79
CA GLN A 21 7.16 -4.68 7.36
C GLN A 21 6.14 -5.58 6.66
N MET A 22 5.01 -5.02 6.22
CA MET A 22 3.97 -5.80 5.53
C MET A 22 4.22 -5.86 4.03
N LEU A 23 4.56 -4.74 3.40
CA LEU A 23 4.61 -4.59 1.95
C LEU A 23 6.03 -4.54 1.39
N GLU A 24 7.04 -4.59 2.24
CA GLU A 24 8.45 -4.62 1.82
C GLU A 24 8.89 -3.37 1.04
N PHE A 25 8.24 -2.23 1.29
CA PHE A 25 8.77 -0.96 0.82
C PHE A 25 10.02 -0.59 1.62
N GLU A 26 10.88 0.19 1.01
CA GLU A 26 12.07 0.72 1.65
C GLU A 26 12.05 2.24 1.60
N LEU A 27 12.79 2.87 2.51
CA LEU A 27 12.99 4.31 2.45
C LEU A 27 13.70 4.66 1.13
N ARG A 28 13.12 5.60 0.38
CA ARG A 28 13.75 6.07 -0.86
C ARG A 28 15.04 6.81 -0.57
N TYR A 29 15.07 7.55 0.54
CA TYR A 29 16.23 8.33 0.98
C TYR A 29 16.55 7.98 2.43
N PRO A 30 17.15 6.79 2.70
CA PRO A 30 17.41 6.34 4.07
C PRO A 30 18.33 7.29 4.86
N GLU A 31 19.23 8.00 4.17
CA GLU A 31 20.10 9.00 4.78
C GLU A 31 19.34 10.22 5.32
N HIS A 32 18.11 10.43 4.86
CA HIS A 32 17.26 11.54 5.30
C HIS A 32 16.14 11.10 6.25
N ARG A 33 16.24 9.92 6.84
CA ARG A 33 15.16 9.35 7.66
C ARG A 33 14.72 10.29 8.79
N GLU A 34 15.67 10.80 9.56
CA GLU A 34 15.35 11.68 10.68
C GLU A 34 14.71 12.98 10.22
N LEU A 35 15.21 13.56 9.16
CA LEU A 35 14.68 14.79 8.58
C LEU A 35 13.25 14.57 8.09
N SER A 36 13.00 13.46 7.40
CA SER A 36 11.69 13.09 6.88
C SER A 36 10.68 12.92 8.02
N LEU A 37 11.03 12.16 9.03
CA LEU A 37 10.13 11.93 10.18
C LEU A 37 9.84 13.22 10.94
N ARG A 38 10.84 14.09 11.09
CA ARG A 38 10.68 15.38 11.77
C ARG A 38 9.72 16.28 11.00
N ASN A 39 9.78 16.25 9.68
CA ASN A 39 8.94 17.10 8.83
C ASN A 39 7.61 16.46 8.44
N GLY A 40 7.40 15.20 8.79
CA GLY A 40 6.12 14.52 8.57
C GLY A 40 5.88 14.06 7.13
N VAL A 41 6.95 13.87 6.36
CA VAL A 41 6.86 13.42 4.96
C VAL A 41 7.96 12.40 4.70
N VAL A 42 7.60 11.23 4.18
CA VAL A 42 8.59 10.19 3.84
C VAL A 42 8.28 9.58 2.49
N ASP A 43 9.32 9.42 1.67
CA ASP A 43 9.22 8.75 0.38
C ASP A 43 9.67 7.30 0.51
N LEU A 44 8.90 6.41 -0.09
CA LEU A 44 9.11 4.97 -0.09
C LEU A 44 9.24 4.44 -1.51
N VAL A 45 10.00 3.38 -1.67
CA VAL A 45 10.16 2.68 -2.95
C VAL A 45 10.01 1.17 -2.77
N SER A 46 9.51 0.52 -3.78
CA SER A 46 9.49 -0.94 -3.88
C SER A 46 9.40 -1.32 -5.35
N ASP A 47 10.45 -1.96 -5.88
CA ASP A 47 10.46 -2.59 -7.20
C ASP A 47 9.84 -1.69 -8.30
N GLY A 48 10.29 -0.44 -8.37
CA GLY A 48 9.81 0.53 -9.35
C GLY A 48 8.62 1.37 -8.93
N ALA A 49 7.92 1.00 -7.86
CA ALA A 49 6.86 1.82 -7.30
C ALA A 49 7.45 2.88 -6.37
N VAL A 50 6.91 4.08 -6.42
CA VAL A 50 7.27 5.18 -5.52
C VAL A 50 6.01 5.69 -4.86
N LEU A 51 6.09 6.00 -3.57
CA LEU A 51 4.96 6.46 -2.78
C LEU A 51 5.47 7.45 -1.74
N GLN A 52 4.71 8.52 -1.51
CA GLN A 52 4.99 9.44 -0.41
C GLN A 52 3.89 9.30 0.64
N LEU A 53 4.30 9.23 1.91
CA LEU A 53 3.40 9.35 3.06
C LEU A 53 3.56 10.75 3.63
N SER A 54 2.45 11.42 3.93
CA SER A 54 2.46 12.79 4.45
C SER A 54 1.39 13.00 5.51
N ILE A 55 1.76 13.70 6.57
CA ILE A 55 0.78 14.16 7.57
C ILE A 55 0.14 15.50 7.16
N HIS A 56 0.61 16.11 6.07
CA HIS A 56 0.26 17.48 5.64
C HIS A 56 -0.83 17.51 4.57
N MET A 57 -1.88 16.73 4.74
CA MET A 57 -3.01 16.70 3.81
C MET A 57 -4.17 17.49 4.41
N GLY A 58 -4.05 18.80 4.51
CA GLY A 58 -4.94 19.70 5.23
C GLY A 58 -6.45 19.41 5.13
N GLY A 59 -7.23 19.96 6.06
CA GLY A 59 -8.67 19.77 6.11
C GLY A 59 -9.08 18.36 6.56
N ASN A 60 -10.02 17.76 5.86
CA ASN A 60 -10.48 16.39 6.10
C ASN A 60 -9.96 15.48 5.00
N PRO A 61 -8.76 14.90 5.14
CA PRO A 61 -8.23 14.04 4.10
C PRO A 61 -9.11 12.80 3.93
N THR A 62 -9.36 12.43 2.67
CA THR A 62 -10.07 11.20 2.33
C THR A 62 -9.06 10.12 1.97
N PRO A 63 -9.37 8.85 2.24
CA PRO A 63 -8.51 7.76 1.80
C PRO A 63 -8.30 7.78 0.28
N SER A 64 -7.10 7.50 -0.13
CA SER A 64 -6.71 7.41 -1.54
C SER A 64 -6.54 5.95 -1.94
N SER A 65 -6.41 5.70 -3.25
CA SER A 65 -6.16 4.36 -3.74
C SER A 65 -5.05 4.36 -4.78
N LEU A 66 -4.35 3.23 -4.88
CA LEU A 66 -3.23 3.03 -5.77
C LEU A 66 -3.22 1.59 -6.26
N ASN A 67 -3.04 1.42 -7.56
CA ASN A 67 -2.85 0.10 -8.15
C ASN A 67 -1.36 -0.23 -8.20
N LEU A 68 -1.00 -1.39 -7.70
CA LEU A 68 0.35 -1.94 -7.79
C LEU A 68 0.28 -3.15 -8.72
N GLU A 69 0.85 -3.02 -9.91
CA GLU A 69 0.83 -4.10 -10.89
C GLU A 69 2.00 -5.04 -10.65
N LEU A 70 1.68 -6.32 -10.52
CA LEU A 70 2.61 -7.42 -10.38
C LEU A 70 2.77 -8.12 -11.74
N ASP A 71 3.79 -8.97 -11.86
CA ASP A 71 4.12 -9.57 -13.15
C ASP A 71 3.15 -10.68 -13.56
N SER A 72 2.47 -11.31 -12.60
CA SER A 72 1.56 -12.42 -12.90
C SER A 72 0.46 -12.57 -11.88
N ALA A 73 -0.62 -13.25 -12.26
CA ALA A 73 -1.71 -13.58 -11.35
C ALA A 73 -1.23 -14.44 -10.17
N GLU A 74 -0.28 -15.35 -10.43
CA GLU A 74 0.31 -16.17 -9.38
C GLU A 74 1.05 -15.34 -8.35
N GLU A 75 1.67 -14.24 -8.76
CA GLU A 75 2.33 -13.33 -7.83
C GLU A 75 1.35 -12.55 -6.97
N VAL A 76 0.15 -12.26 -7.47
CA VAL A 76 -0.91 -11.67 -6.65
C VAL A 76 -1.27 -12.60 -5.50
N ASP A 77 -1.46 -13.88 -5.79
CA ASP A 77 -1.76 -14.91 -4.79
C ASP A 77 -0.62 -15.04 -3.78
N ALA A 78 0.61 -15.11 -4.27
CA ALA A 78 1.79 -15.25 -3.41
C ALA A 78 1.98 -14.02 -2.50
N ALA A 79 1.79 -12.82 -3.03
CA ALA A 79 1.88 -11.58 -2.26
C ALA A 79 0.82 -11.55 -1.16
N PHE A 80 -0.41 -11.91 -1.48
CA PHE A 80 -1.48 -11.93 -0.49
C PHE A 80 -1.22 -12.98 0.60
N ALA A 81 -0.71 -14.15 0.22
CA ALA A 81 -0.33 -15.19 1.18
C ALA A 81 0.75 -14.68 2.16
N ARG A 82 1.76 -13.95 1.65
CA ARG A 82 2.79 -13.35 2.51
C ARG A 82 2.21 -12.33 3.48
N LEU A 83 1.31 -11.47 2.99
CA LEU A 83 0.66 -10.47 3.83
C LEU A 83 -0.17 -11.12 4.94
N THR A 84 -0.92 -12.16 4.61
CA THR A 84 -1.72 -12.92 5.57
C THR A 84 -0.81 -13.56 6.63
N ALA A 85 0.30 -14.16 6.20
CA ALA A 85 1.28 -14.77 7.10
C ALA A 85 1.93 -13.74 8.04
N ARG A 86 2.02 -12.47 7.60
CA ARG A 86 2.56 -11.37 8.41
C ARG A 86 1.51 -10.72 9.32
N GLY A 87 0.28 -11.23 9.32
CA GLY A 87 -0.76 -10.75 10.21
C GLY A 87 -1.69 -9.69 9.63
N LEU A 88 -1.76 -9.55 8.30
CA LEU A 88 -2.75 -8.68 7.68
C LEU A 88 -4.15 -9.13 8.11
N ASP A 89 -4.92 -8.20 8.67
CA ASP A 89 -6.28 -8.45 9.12
C ASP A 89 -7.25 -7.56 8.34
N GLN A 90 -8.11 -8.20 7.56
CA GLN A 90 -9.16 -7.53 6.77
C GLN A 90 -10.55 -8.01 7.17
N SER A 91 -10.68 -8.59 8.36
CA SER A 91 -11.97 -9.12 8.85
C SER A 91 -13.07 -8.08 8.90
N HIS A 92 -12.73 -6.79 9.05
CA HIS A 92 -13.69 -5.69 9.02
C HIS A 92 -14.25 -5.41 7.62
N ARG A 93 -13.72 -6.09 6.58
CA ARG A 93 -14.15 -5.92 5.19
C ARG A 93 -14.86 -7.17 4.65
N LEU A 94 -15.55 -7.89 5.53
CA LEU A 94 -16.22 -9.15 5.17
C LEU A 94 -17.26 -8.99 4.06
N GLU A 95 -17.82 -7.79 3.88
CA GLU A 95 -18.78 -7.50 2.82
C GLU A 95 -18.12 -7.34 1.43
N SER A 96 -16.81 -7.31 1.37
CA SER A 96 -16.08 -7.06 0.14
C SER A 96 -15.18 -8.25 -0.21
N PRO A 97 -15.61 -9.16 -1.09
CA PRO A 97 -14.85 -10.39 -1.39
C PRO A 97 -13.43 -10.09 -1.93
N VAL A 98 -13.23 -8.98 -2.64
CA VAL A 98 -11.91 -8.61 -3.18
C VAL A 98 -10.92 -8.22 -2.07
N HIS A 99 -11.39 -7.94 -0.86
CA HIS A 99 -10.55 -7.72 0.32
C HIS A 99 -10.22 -9.02 1.06
N LEU A 100 -10.98 -10.07 0.84
CA LEU A 100 -10.82 -11.34 1.57
C LEU A 100 -9.82 -12.27 0.89
N ALA A 101 -9.74 -12.21 -0.43
CA ALA A 101 -8.85 -13.06 -1.22
C ALA A 101 -8.72 -12.50 -2.64
N PRO A 102 -7.64 -12.86 -3.36
CA PRO A 102 -7.53 -12.52 -4.77
C PRO A 102 -8.73 -13.01 -5.56
N LEU A 103 -9.21 -12.18 -6.46
CA LEU A 103 -10.42 -12.41 -7.24
C LEU A 103 -10.15 -12.06 -8.72
N ASP A 104 -10.63 -12.93 -9.62
CA ASP A 104 -10.59 -12.65 -11.05
C ASP A 104 -11.72 -11.70 -11.41
N GLN A 105 -11.37 -10.49 -11.83
CA GLN A 105 -12.35 -9.49 -12.22
C GLN A 105 -12.85 -9.75 -13.64
N THR A 106 -14.10 -9.38 -13.90
CA THR A 106 -14.75 -9.60 -15.20
C THR A 106 -14.08 -8.82 -16.32
N TRP A 107 -13.37 -7.74 -16.00
CA TRP A 107 -12.67 -6.91 -17.01
C TRP A 107 -11.23 -7.34 -17.27
N GLY A 108 -10.74 -8.43 -16.64
CA GLY A 108 -9.49 -9.08 -17.01
C GLY A 108 -8.47 -9.35 -15.93
N PRO A 109 -8.15 -8.49 -14.98
CA PRO A 109 -7.09 -8.68 -13.99
C PRO A 109 -7.53 -9.57 -12.82
N ARG A 110 -6.56 -10.20 -12.19
CA ARG A 110 -6.72 -10.77 -10.86
C ARG A 110 -6.30 -9.73 -9.85
N GLU A 111 -7.14 -9.44 -8.88
CA GLU A 111 -6.94 -8.34 -7.94
C GLU A 111 -7.21 -8.76 -6.50
N VAL A 112 -6.50 -8.14 -5.56
CA VAL A 112 -6.86 -8.12 -4.15
C VAL A 112 -6.62 -6.71 -3.62
N TYR A 113 -7.57 -6.21 -2.83
CA TYR A 113 -7.48 -4.90 -2.21
C TYR A 113 -7.05 -5.04 -0.77
N ILE A 114 -6.06 -4.25 -0.37
CA ILE A 114 -5.60 -4.19 1.00
C ILE A 114 -5.66 -2.74 1.48
N ASN A 115 -5.93 -2.56 2.76
CA ASN A 115 -6.00 -1.23 3.36
C ASN A 115 -4.81 -0.99 4.26
N ASP A 116 -4.24 0.21 4.17
CA ASP A 116 -3.24 0.65 5.13
C ASP A 116 -3.93 1.11 6.44
N PRO A 117 -3.16 1.49 7.49
CA PRO A 117 -3.74 1.88 8.77
C PRO A 117 -4.71 3.07 8.72
N ASP A 118 -4.62 3.91 7.71
CA ASP A 118 -5.49 5.09 7.54
C ASP A 118 -6.62 4.85 6.54
N GLY A 119 -6.77 3.62 6.05
CA GLY A 119 -7.82 3.28 5.10
C GLY A 119 -7.48 3.57 3.65
N ASN A 120 -6.26 4.00 3.35
CA ASN A 120 -5.83 4.07 1.96
C ASN A 120 -5.82 2.67 1.35
N CYS A 121 -6.29 2.55 0.12
CA CYS A 121 -6.46 1.26 -0.53
C CYS A 121 -5.35 0.99 -1.53
N LEU A 122 -4.72 -0.16 -1.41
CA LEU A 122 -3.72 -0.65 -2.35
C LEU A 122 -4.31 -1.85 -3.09
N CYS A 123 -4.39 -1.75 -4.41
CA CYS A 123 -4.85 -2.86 -5.23
C CYS A 123 -3.63 -3.58 -5.80
N LEU A 124 -3.39 -4.80 -5.32
CA LEU A 124 -2.39 -5.69 -5.93
C LEU A 124 -3.07 -6.38 -7.10
N ARG A 125 -2.52 -6.22 -8.29
CA ARG A 125 -3.18 -6.70 -9.50
C ARG A 125 -2.20 -7.21 -10.54
N ALA A 126 -2.69 -8.11 -11.38
CA ALA A 126 -2.00 -8.53 -12.59
C ALA A 126 -3.02 -8.92 -13.64
N TRP A 127 -2.76 -8.59 -14.89
CA TRP A 127 -3.59 -9.04 -16.01
C TRP A 127 -3.33 -10.51 -16.30
N ARG A 128 -4.39 -11.22 -16.58
CA ARG A 128 -4.33 -12.67 -16.88
C ARG A 128 -4.03 -12.93 -18.33
#